data_f51ad8ceb3234c0c82ee114e6bbe9b93
#
_entry.id   f51ad8ceb3234c0c82ee114e6bbe9b93
#
_cell.length_a   1.000
_cell.length_b   1.000
_cell.length_c   1.000
_cell.angle_alpha   90.00
_cell.angle_beta   90.00
_cell.angle_gamma   90.00
#
_symmetry.space_group_name_H-M   'P 1'
#
loop_
_entity.id
_entity.type
_entity.pdbx_description
1 polymer ?
#
loop_
_entity_poly.entity_id
_entity_poly.type
_entity_poly.pdbx_seq_one_letter_code
_entity_poly.pdbx_strand_id
1 'polypeptide(L)'
;MFNVNATNHFIGAIVTIPFDKDNATNISIDYNDFRINHNSVKHIVDGQQRLTSFCVLLKSILDLIEDDNDISTEHKSKMMDAIKRMIFGSAYNSKFSPAPMLALNGNTGHFYNSEILKVSDYNSDTRLKGARRINSAYRMFKTEIPKQYEDYKSSLVGKQEYYAELINVITQKIDFVEIACDESSDAFQVFDSLNGKGLDLTAADRIKNIFISWNRNGKGVQKWDSLVAEVEKDTGKELMTSFFTSLFFYNTKKRISKNKLPDEFKKAYKEAAISDFDYFYKDLEKSGKLYGMIRNAKTVDENLNSIILDYQALGIDQVYVLLFTVAKHYEIKLEDKESAKENYIFLAITLQKLIVRMQVCDKNYNRLDSIFSDCIELMKNSSSITGIINKIKTEITTLTPDDVFEKYFEQFCPSENRISEFYCRHIENEMRRENGNRNKVDRGLTVEHIIPQTLGDLSDWYGSVTVPADIAEDFNLNIVQNIGNKALLYGDDNSSANNNNYKYKLDVYQNGKRGQNKGTPISTFKMIENVVNNYPTVFLHTEVLARAKLLAKYAVKIWCCS
;
A
#
# COMPACT_ATOMS: atom_id res chain seq x y z
N MET A 1 -0.99 30.10 0.19
CA MET A 1 -2.25 29.37 0.01
C MET A 1 -3.42 30.30 -0.29
N PHE A 2 -3.64 31.34 0.44
CA PHE A 2 -4.63 32.37 0.07
C PHE A 2 -3.90 33.65 -0.33
N ASN A 3 -3.94 34.01 -1.59
CA ASN A 3 -3.48 35.31 -2.05
C ASN A 3 -4.64 36.29 -1.77
N VAL A 4 -4.48 37.15 -0.76
CA VAL A 4 -5.50 38.13 -0.35
C VAL A 4 -5.94 39.06 -1.51
N ASN A 5 -5.07 39.22 -2.50
CA ASN A 5 -5.32 40.00 -3.71
C ASN A 5 -5.93 39.19 -4.87
N ALA A 6 -6.18 37.89 -4.67
CA ALA A 6 -6.78 37.07 -5.74
C ALA A 6 -8.28 37.40 -5.91
N THR A 7 -8.70 37.49 -7.15
CA THR A 7 -10.09 37.33 -7.57
C THR A 7 -10.60 35.95 -7.13
N ASN A 8 -11.92 35.73 -7.18
CA ASN A 8 -12.58 34.49 -6.76
C ASN A 8 -11.78 33.21 -7.10
N HIS A 9 -11.77 32.28 -6.16
CA HIS A 9 -11.11 30.98 -6.31
C HIS A 9 -12.16 29.89 -6.52
N PHE A 10 -12.19 29.32 -7.71
CA PHE A 10 -13.09 28.22 -8.06
C PHE A 10 -12.52 26.89 -7.58
N ILE A 11 -13.23 26.21 -6.65
CA ILE A 11 -12.81 24.91 -6.09
C ILE A 11 -13.38 23.71 -6.84
N GLY A 12 -14.14 23.93 -7.92
CA GLY A 12 -14.67 22.88 -8.79
C GLY A 12 -16.18 22.64 -8.65
N ALA A 13 -16.67 21.63 -9.35
CA ALA A 13 -18.07 21.23 -9.30
C ALA A 13 -18.34 20.21 -8.18
N ILE A 14 -19.53 20.26 -7.61
CA ILE A 14 -20.07 19.28 -6.67
C ILE A 14 -21.30 18.67 -7.34
N VAL A 15 -21.32 17.34 -7.47
CA VAL A 15 -22.46 16.63 -8.06
C VAL A 15 -23.28 16.01 -6.96
N THR A 16 -24.58 16.30 -6.94
CA THR A 16 -25.51 15.84 -5.90
C THR A 16 -26.73 15.15 -6.52
N ILE A 17 -27.34 14.25 -5.74
CA ILE A 17 -28.64 13.63 -6.01
C ILE A 17 -29.52 13.73 -4.77
N PRO A 18 -30.86 13.61 -4.91
CA PRO A 18 -31.74 13.50 -3.78
C PRO A 18 -31.31 12.37 -2.84
N PHE A 19 -31.46 12.60 -1.56
CA PHE A 19 -31.14 11.60 -0.54
C PHE A 19 -32.23 10.56 -0.46
N ASP A 20 -31.84 9.27 -0.52
CA ASP A 20 -32.76 8.14 -0.37
C ASP A 20 -32.59 7.54 1.03
N LYS A 21 -33.69 7.56 1.81
CA LYS A 21 -33.76 7.02 3.19
C LYS A 21 -33.43 5.54 3.26
N ASP A 22 -33.89 4.77 2.30
CA ASP A 22 -33.78 3.31 2.30
C ASP A 22 -32.34 2.85 2.05
N ASN A 23 -31.50 3.76 1.53
CA ASN A 23 -30.07 3.56 1.27
C ASN A 23 -29.15 4.18 2.33
N ALA A 24 -29.69 4.76 3.37
CA ALA A 24 -28.95 5.52 4.39
C ALA A 24 -28.27 4.65 5.49
N THR A 25 -27.90 3.42 5.21
CA THR A 25 -27.16 2.57 6.14
C THR A 25 -25.71 3.02 6.27
N ASN A 26 -25.24 3.17 7.53
CA ASN A 26 -23.88 3.59 7.92
C ASN A 26 -23.57 5.10 7.81
N ILE A 27 -24.56 5.97 7.94
CA ILE A 27 -24.31 7.40 8.11
C ILE A 27 -23.97 7.70 9.57
N SER A 28 -22.97 8.52 9.80
CA SER A 28 -22.51 8.93 11.13
C SER A 28 -23.44 9.94 11.85
N ILE A 29 -24.62 10.18 11.31
CA ILE A 29 -25.66 11.06 11.87
C ILE A 29 -26.94 10.26 12.06
N ASP A 30 -27.64 10.51 13.17
CA ASP A 30 -28.99 10.00 13.34
C ASP A 30 -29.92 10.74 12.36
N TYR A 31 -30.33 10.04 11.32
CA TYR A 31 -31.23 10.59 10.29
C TYR A 31 -32.61 10.94 10.83
N ASN A 32 -33.06 10.32 11.91
CA ASN A 32 -34.35 10.62 12.56
C ASN A 32 -34.29 11.88 13.43
N ASP A 33 -33.13 12.56 13.48
CA ASP A 33 -32.99 13.81 14.19
C ASP A 33 -33.94 14.88 13.59
N PHE A 34 -34.87 15.35 14.40
CA PHE A 34 -35.89 16.34 14.02
C PHE A 34 -35.29 17.68 13.52
N ARG A 35 -34.00 17.93 13.80
CA ARG A 35 -33.26 19.12 13.35
C ARG A 35 -32.87 19.04 11.89
N ILE A 36 -32.96 17.88 11.26
CA ILE A 36 -32.59 17.67 9.86
C ILE A 36 -33.83 17.90 8.99
N ASN A 37 -33.75 18.91 8.09
CA ASN A 37 -34.76 19.06 7.06
C ASN A 37 -34.53 18.01 5.97
N HIS A 38 -35.26 16.92 6.04
CA HIS A 38 -35.12 15.77 5.14
C HIS A 38 -35.28 16.11 3.66
N ASN A 39 -36.05 17.14 3.34
CA ASN A 39 -36.27 17.58 1.95
C ASN A 39 -35.07 18.33 1.37
N SER A 40 -34.13 18.76 2.21
CA SER A 40 -32.91 19.46 1.80
C SER A 40 -31.65 18.61 1.85
N VAL A 41 -31.76 17.36 2.35
CA VAL A 41 -30.60 16.44 2.40
C VAL A 41 -30.32 15.91 1.00
N LYS A 42 -29.06 15.96 0.63
CA LYS A 42 -28.56 15.48 -0.67
C LYS A 42 -27.44 14.48 -0.46
N HIS A 43 -27.35 13.51 -1.36
CA HIS A 43 -26.20 12.63 -1.44
C HIS A 43 -25.17 13.22 -2.39
N ILE A 44 -23.91 13.34 -1.94
CA ILE A 44 -22.80 13.88 -2.74
C ILE A 44 -22.17 12.76 -3.55
N VAL A 45 -22.31 12.81 -4.86
CA VAL A 45 -21.71 11.85 -5.80
C VAL A 45 -20.27 12.24 -6.10
N ASP A 46 -20.02 13.52 -6.39
CA ASP A 46 -18.66 14.07 -6.55
C ASP A 46 -18.45 15.30 -5.67
N GLY A 47 -17.20 15.58 -5.34
CA GLY A 47 -16.80 16.71 -4.49
C GLY A 47 -16.67 16.35 -3.01
N GLN A 48 -16.88 15.07 -2.62
CA GLN A 48 -16.81 14.61 -1.23
C GLN A 48 -15.49 15.00 -0.54
N GLN A 49 -14.33 14.78 -1.19
CA GLN A 49 -13.02 15.12 -0.63
C GLN A 49 -12.82 16.62 -0.48
N ARG A 50 -13.31 17.42 -1.45
CA ARG A 50 -13.25 18.89 -1.43
C ARG A 50 -14.04 19.45 -0.28
N LEU A 51 -15.31 19.02 -0.11
CA LEU A 51 -16.15 19.46 1.00
C LEU A 51 -15.60 18.99 2.37
N THR A 52 -15.10 17.76 2.46
CA THR A 52 -14.49 17.26 3.69
C THR A 52 -13.28 18.11 4.07
N SER A 53 -12.37 18.38 3.13
CA SER A 53 -11.20 19.24 3.38
C SER A 53 -11.59 20.66 3.77
N PHE A 54 -12.64 21.19 3.16
CA PHE A 54 -13.18 22.50 3.47
C PHE A 54 -13.77 22.58 4.88
N CYS A 55 -14.54 21.58 5.29
CA CYS A 55 -15.08 21.51 6.66
C CYS A 55 -13.96 21.32 7.72
N VAL A 56 -12.93 20.54 7.39
CA VAL A 56 -11.74 20.38 8.25
C VAL A 56 -10.97 21.70 8.38
N LEU A 57 -10.83 22.48 7.29
CA LEU A 57 -10.25 23.80 7.31
C LEU A 57 -11.03 24.74 8.23
N LEU A 58 -12.37 24.82 8.06
CA LEU A 58 -13.26 25.64 8.90
C LEU A 58 -13.13 25.27 10.38
N LYS A 59 -13.09 23.98 10.70
CA LYS A 59 -12.92 23.53 12.09
C LYS A 59 -11.54 23.89 12.64
N SER A 60 -10.50 23.80 11.81
CA SER A 60 -9.15 24.20 12.23
C SER A 60 -9.06 25.70 12.57
N ILE A 61 -9.72 26.54 11.76
CA ILE A 61 -9.81 27.99 12.02
C ILE A 61 -10.63 28.26 13.29
N LEU A 62 -11.76 27.55 13.47
CA LEU A 62 -12.58 27.67 14.66
C LEU A 62 -11.77 27.41 15.93
N ASP A 63 -10.99 26.30 15.96
CA ASP A 63 -10.20 25.93 17.11
C ASP A 63 -9.01 26.89 17.34
N LEU A 64 -8.43 27.45 16.28
CA LEU A 64 -7.37 28.46 16.40
C LEU A 64 -7.90 29.76 16.99
N ILE A 65 -9.09 30.21 16.57
CA ILE A 65 -9.74 31.40 17.13
C ILE A 65 -10.13 31.15 18.59
N GLU A 66 -10.65 29.96 18.91
CA GLU A 66 -11.04 29.59 20.28
C GLU A 66 -9.85 29.61 21.24
N ASP A 67 -8.71 29.08 20.81
CA ASP A 67 -7.48 28.99 21.59
C ASP A 67 -6.71 30.34 21.71
N ASP A 68 -6.98 31.32 20.84
CA ASP A 68 -6.21 32.58 20.75
C ASP A 68 -6.68 33.63 21.77
N ASN A 69 -5.81 33.99 22.67
CA ASN A 69 -6.10 34.99 23.75
C ASN A 69 -5.90 36.43 23.30
N ASP A 70 -5.32 36.71 22.14
CA ASP A 70 -5.08 38.04 21.62
C ASP A 70 -6.32 38.67 20.96
N ILE A 71 -7.39 37.87 20.78
CA ILE A 71 -8.65 38.31 20.16
C ILE A 71 -9.65 38.69 21.25
N SER A 72 -10.29 39.86 21.12
CA SER A 72 -11.32 40.28 22.06
C SER A 72 -12.51 39.33 22.09
N THR A 73 -13.10 39.12 23.27
CA THR A 73 -14.22 38.16 23.46
C THR A 73 -15.40 38.42 22.52
N GLU A 74 -15.70 39.68 22.25
CA GLU A 74 -16.80 40.04 21.35
C GLU A 74 -16.53 39.65 19.91
N HIS A 75 -15.34 39.93 19.38
CA HIS A 75 -14.95 39.57 18.01
C HIS A 75 -14.77 38.07 17.87
N LYS A 76 -14.21 37.44 18.88
CA LYS A 76 -14.09 35.97 18.94
C LYS A 76 -15.43 35.29 18.81
N SER A 77 -16.44 35.72 19.59
CA SER A 77 -17.81 35.16 19.51
C SER A 77 -18.42 35.33 18.12
N LYS A 78 -18.33 36.52 17.50
CA LYS A 78 -18.88 36.78 16.15
C LYS A 78 -18.22 35.91 15.08
N MET A 79 -16.88 35.78 15.11
CA MET A 79 -16.13 34.96 14.14
C MET A 79 -16.45 33.47 14.32
N MET A 80 -16.47 33.00 15.57
CA MET A 80 -16.81 31.60 15.87
C MET A 80 -18.24 31.28 15.44
N ASP A 81 -19.21 32.15 15.67
CA ASP A 81 -20.61 31.96 15.24
C ASP A 81 -20.73 31.88 13.72
N ALA A 82 -19.98 32.71 12.99
CA ALA A 82 -19.98 32.65 11.52
C ALA A 82 -19.48 31.28 11.02
N ILE A 83 -18.38 30.78 11.57
CA ILE A 83 -17.81 29.47 11.19
C ILE A 83 -18.72 28.32 11.64
N LYS A 84 -19.25 28.37 12.87
CA LYS A 84 -20.16 27.35 13.40
C LYS A 84 -21.42 27.19 12.54
N ARG A 85 -21.97 28.29 12.00
CA ARG A 85 -23.11 28.22 11.07
C ARG A 85 -22.76 27.50 9.76
N MET A 86 -21.52 27.63 9.28
CA MET A 86 -21.08 26.91 8.07
C MET A 86 -20.90 25.41 8.32
N ILE A 87 -20.46 25.02 9.52
CA ILE A 87 -20.24 23.61 9.87
C ILE A 87 -21.55 22.92 10.30
N PHE A 88 -22.41 23.61 11.08
CA PHE A 88 -23.56 23.02 11.75
C PHE A 88 -24.92 23.62 11.30
N GLY A 89 -24.92 24.59 10.42
CA GLY A 89 -26.15 25.26 9.95
C GLY A 89 -26.78 26.18 11.00
N SER A 90 -27.99 26.67 10.70
CA SER A 90 -28.74 27.61 11.55
C SER A 90 -29.25 27.00 12.85
N ALA A 91 -29.31 25.67 12.97
CA ALA A 91 -29.74 24.96 14.18
C ALA A 91 -28.73 25.04 15.36
N TYR A 92 -27.58 25.64 15.14
CA TYR A 92 -26.52 25.76 16.14
C TYR A 92 -26.95 26.47 17.46
N ASN A 93 -27.93 27.35 17.40
CA ASN A 93 -28.44 28.07 18.59
C ASN A 93 -29.43 27.27 19.46
N SER A 94 -29.70 26.01 19.13
CA SER A 94 -30.55 25.15 19.93
C SER A 94 -29.84 24.63 21.19
N LYS A 95 -30.57 24.35 22.26
CA LYS A 95 -30.05 23.72 23.49
C LYS A 95 -29.54 22.28 23.27
N PHE A 96 -29.59 21.77 22.04
CA PHE A 96 -29.20 20.43 21.66
C PHE A 96 -27.82 20.44 21.00
N SER A 97 -27.09 19.32 21.04
CA SER A 97 -25.82 19.16 20.35
C SER A 97 -25.98 19.45 18.85
N PRO A 98 -25.07 20.20 18.24
CA PRO A 98 -25.20 20.55 16.82
C PRO A 98 -25.03 19.32 15.92
N ALA A 99 -25.86 19.22 14.88
CA ALA A 99 -25.70 18.23 13.83
C ALA A 99 -24.80 18.82 12.72
N PRO A 100 -23.76 18.11 12.27
CA PRO A 100 -22.92 18.61 11.19
C PRO A 100 -23.67 18.67 9.84
N MET A 101 -23.40 19.71 9.05
CA MET A 101 -23.96 19.88 7.70
C MET A 101 -23.41 18.84 6.71
N LEU A 102 -22.20 18.34 6.94
CA LEU A 102 -21.58 17.29 6.14
C LEU A 102 -21.47 16.01 6.98
N ALA A 103 -22.15 14.95 6.54
CA ALA A 103 -22.05 13.63 7.09
C ALA A 103 -21.11 12.75 6.27
N LEU A 104 -20.18 12.08 6.92
CA LEU A 104 -19.31 11.09 6.30
C LEU A 104 -19.78 9.67 6.65
N ASN A 105 -19.50 8.71 5.77
CA ASN A 105 -19.94 7.33 5.96
C ASN A 105 -19.00 6.52 6.86
N GLY A 106 -19.57 5.54 7.55
CA GLY A 106 -18.86 4.49 8.28
C GLY A 106 -17.91 5.01 9.36
N ASN A 107 -16.87 4.23 9.62
CA ASN A 107 -15.87 4.53 10.66
C ASN A 107 -15.12 5.85 10.44
N THR A 108 -14.96 6.30 9.20
CA THR A 108 -14.37 7.62 8.89
C THR A 108 -15.30 8.74 9.37
N GLY A 109 -16.61 8.57 9.24
CA GLY A 109 -17.61 9.51 9.77
C GLY A 109 -17.63 9.56 11.29
N HIS A 110 -17.53 8.41 11.94
CA HIS A 110 -17.41 8.36 13.40
C HIS A 110 -16.16 9.10 13.88
N PHE A 111 -15.00 8.88 13.24
CA PHE A 111 -13.78 9.62 13.54
C PHE A 111 -13.93 11.13 13.32
N TYR A 112 -14.54 11.53 12.22
CA TYR A 112 -14.77 12.94 11.90
C TYR A 112 -15.62 13.62 12.97
N ASN A 113 -16.71 12.97 13.42
CA ASN A 113 -17.60 13.52 14.42
C ASN A 113 -17.00 13.55 15.84
N SER A 114 -16.26 12.50 16.25
CA SER A 114 -15.68 12.42 17.61
C SER A 114 -14.38 13.20 17.75
N GLU A 115 -13.44 13.02 16.83
CA GLU A 115 -12.09 13.55 16.98
C GLU A 115 -11.92 14.95 16.38
N ILE A 116 -12.62 15.23 15.28
CA ILE A 116 -12.50 16.53 14.60
C ILE A 116 -13.57 17.49 15.08
N LEU A 117 -14.85 17.15 14.88
CA LEU A 117 -15.94 18.06 15.24
C LEU A 117 -16.24 18.10 16.74
N LYS A 118 -15.89 17.04 17.48
CA LYS A 118 -16.16 16.87 18.92
C LYS A 118 -17.65 16.95 19.26
N VAL A 119 -18.48 16.33 18.45
CA VAL A 119 -19.96 16.27 18.62
C VAL A 119 -20.47 14.89 19.00
N SER A 120 -19.59 13.93 19.21
CA SER A 120 -19.90 12.55 19.55
C SER A 120 -18.83 11.95 20.46
N ASP A 121 -19.20 11.14 21.43
CA ASP A 121 -18.29 10.43 22.35
C ASP A 121 -17.85 9.06 21.83
N TYR A 122 -18.04 8.79 20.56
CA TYR A 122 -17.67 7.51 19.94
C TYR A 122 -16.17 7.29 19.94
N ASN A 123 -15.71 6.15 20.48
CA ASN A 123 -14.30 5.79 20.45
C ASN A 123 -13.92 5.28 19.04
N SER A 124 -13.26 6.12 18.27
CA SER A 124 -12.96 5.88 16.86
C SER A 124 -11.59 5.22 16.64
N ASP A 125 -11.48 4.33 15.62
CA ASP A 125 -10.20 3.74 15.23
C ASP A 125 -9.39 4.72 14.37
N THR A 126 -8.33 5.30 14.96
CA THR A 126 -7.42 6.24 14.30
C THR A 126 -6.51 5.59 13.24
N ARG A 127 -6.46 4.26 13.17
CA ARG A 127 -5.60 3.50 12.23
C ARG A 127 -6.15 3.46 10.81
N LEU A 128 -7.43 3.76 10.63
CA LEU A 128 -8.08 3.77 9.32
C LEU A 128 -7.46 4.84 8.39
N LYS A 129 -7.30 4.50 7.12
CA LYS A 129 -6.68 5.39 6.12
C LYS A 129 -7.42 6.73 5.99
N GLY A 130 -8.77 6.70 5.96
CA GLY A 130 -9.61 7.89 5.93
C GLY A 130 -9.41 8.78 7.16
N ALA A 131 -9.43 8.20 8.36
CA ALA A 131 -9.19 8.88 9.62
C ALA A 131 -7.81 9.56 9.65
N ARG A 132 -6.75 8.84 9.22
CA ARG A 132 -5.39 9.39 9.14
C ARG A 132 -5.28 10.58 8.20
N ARG A 133 -5.92 10.51 7.02
CA ARG A 133 -5.92 11.62 6.04
C ARG A 133 -6.61 12.86 6.61
N ILE A 134 -7.77 12.70 7.23
CA ILE A 134 -8.52 13.80 7.87
C ILE A 134 -7.69 14.41 9.01
N ASN A 135 -7.10 13.59 9.87
CA ASN A 135 -6.25 14.07 10.97
C ASN A 135 -5.00 14.81 10.46
N SER A 136 -4.36 14.29 9.41
CA SER A 136 -3.20 14.96 8.77
C SER A 136 -3.59 16.32 8.20
N ALA A 137 -4.73 16.42 7.52
CA ALA A 137 -5.22 17.69 6.99
C ALA A 137 -5.54 18.68 8.12
N TYR A 138 -6.21 18.23 9.18
CA TYR A 138 -6.49 19.08 10.35
C TYR A 138 -5.22 19.63 11.00
N ARG A 139 -4.23 18.77 11.27
CA ARG A 139 -2.94 19.18 11.83
C ARG A 139 -2.17 20.12 10.91
N MET A 140 -2.18 19.84 9.61
CA MET A 140 -1.56 20.71 8.61
C MET A 140 -2.16 22.11 8.65
N PHE A 141 -3.49 22.24 8.64
CA PHE A 141 -4.14 23.55 8.72
C PHE A 141 -3.84 24.26 10.04
N LYS A 142 -3.88 23.56 11.18
CA LYS A 142 -3.50 24.16 12.49
C LYS A 142 -2.04 24.63 12.54
N THR A 143 -1.17 24.08 11.73
CA THR A 143 0.24 24.47 11.64
C THR A 143 0.47 25.60 10.63
N GLU A 144 -0.15 25.51 9.46
CA GLU A 144 0.13 26.44 8.34
C GLU A 144 -0.60 27.78 8.48
N ILE A 145 -1.79 27.83 9.07
CA ILE A 145 -2.53 29.09 9.28
C ILE A 145 -1.75 30.07 10.17
N PRO A 146 -1.22 29.68 11.36
CA PRO A 146 -0.39 30.57 12.17
C PRO A 146 0.91 30.99 11.47
N LYS A 147 1.55 30.13 10.71
CA LYS A 147 2.76 30.49 9.94
C LYS A 147 2.44 31.57 8.91
N GLN A 148 1.33 31.43 8.17
CA GLN A 148 0.92 32.44 7.22
C GLN A 148 0.65 33.79 7.88
N TYR A 149 0.12 33.81 9.10
CA TYR A 149 0.00 35.05 9.86
C TYR A 149 1.36 35.72 10.08
N GLU A 150 2.40 34.97 10.47
CA GLU A 150 3.74 35.54 10.67
C GLU A 150 4.32 36.15 9.38
N ASP A 151 4.04 35.53 8.23
CA ASP A 151 4.45 36.06 6.91
C ASP A 151 3.70 37.36 6.53
N TYR A 152 2.43 37.50 6.95
CA TYR A 152 1.59 38.66 6.66
C TYR A 152 1.57 39.74 7.76
N LYS A 153 2.19 39.49 8.91
CA LYS A 153 2.18 40.35 10.08
C LYS A 153 2.63 41.81 9.84
N SER A 154 3.48 42.02 8.84
CA SER A 154 3.92 43.37 8.43
C SER A 154 2.85 44.18 7.71
N SER A 155 1.80 43.54 7.21
CA SER A 155 0.71 44.16 6.40
C SER A 155 -0.64 44.20 7.14
N LEU A 156 -0.76 43.55 8.30
CA LEU A 156 -1.99 43.45 9.09
C LEU A 156 -1.78 44.06 10.50
N VAL A 157 -2.82 44.67 10.99
CA VAL A 157 -2.81 45.38 12.30
C VAL A 157 -2.80 44.40 13.49
N GLY A 158 -3.30 43.16 13.29
CA GLY A 158 -3.30 42.14 14.33
C GLY A 158 -3.90 40.82 13.89
N LYS A 159 -3.90 39.82 14.78
CA LYS A 159 -4.47 38.50 14.52
C LYS A 159 -5.98 38.52 14.28
N GLN A 160 -6.68 39.45 14.94
CA GLN A 160 -8.12 39.62 14.77
C GLN A 160 -8.47 39.98 13.34
N GLU A 161 -7.77 40.92 12.73
CA GLU A 161 -7.94 41.34 11.34
C GLU A 161 -7.56 40.19 10.38
N TYR A 162 -6.53 39.45 10.69
CA TYR A 162 -6.11 38.28 9.90
C TYR A 162 -7.21 37.21 9.84
N TYR A 163 -7.77 36.81 11.00
CA TYR A 163 -8.85 35.82 11.00
C TYR A 163 -10.14 36.36 10.36
N ALA A 164 -10.45 37.64 10.55
CA ALA A 164 -11.59 38.26 9.91
C ALA A 164 -11.44 38.25 8.39
N GLU A 165 -10.26 38.57 7.86
CA GLU A 165 -10.00 38.53 6.42
C GLU A 165 -9.98 37.08 5.90
N LEU A 166 -9.43 36.13 6.65
CA LEU A 166 -9.46 34.71 6.29
C LEU A 166 -10.92 34.21 6.15
N ILE A 167 -11.80 34.56 7.09
CA ILE A 167 -13.23 34.22 7.03
C ILE A 167 -13.88 34.92 5.84
N ASN A 168 -13.56 36.17 5.58
CA ASN A 168 -14.07 36.93 4.44
C ASN A 168 -13.67 36.26 3.11
N VAL A 169 -12.41 35.86 2.95
CA VAL A 169 -11.94 35.12 1.76
C VAL A 169 -12.74 33.82 1.58
N ILE A 170 -12.92 33.06 2.66
CA ILE A 170 -13.66 31.80 2.62
C ILE A 170 -15.12 31.99 2.22
N THR A 171 -15.76 33.05 2.71
CA THR A 171 -17.20 33.28 2.51
C THR A 171 -17.51 34.03 1.24
N GLN A 172 -16.60 34.87 0.71
CA GLN A 172 -16.85 35.76 -0.39
C GLN A 172 -16.05 35.47 -1.67
N LYS A 173 -14.94 34.74 -1.55
CA LYS A 173 -14.02 34.52 -2.68
C LYS A 173 -13.86 33.07 -3.08
N ILE A 174 -14.49 32.14 -2.39
CA ILE A 174 -14.48 30.72 -2.77
C ILE A 174 -15.81 30.38 -3.45
N ASP A 175 -15.71 29.97 -4.70
CA ASP A 175 -16.84 29.57 -5.53
C ASP A 175 -16.80 28.08 -5.84
N PHE A 176 -17.96 27.47 -5.90
CA PHE A 176 -18.17 26.13 -6.46
C PHE A 176 -19.50 26.10 -7.25
N VAL A 177 -19.61 25.14 -8.16
CA VAL A 177 -20.85 24.89 -8.88
C VAL A 177 -21.46 23.60 -8.35
N GLU A 178 -22.73 23.69 -7.91
CA GLU A 178 -23.51 22.50 -7.63
C GLU A 178 -24.26 22.07 -8.89
N ILE A 179 -24.09 20.79 -9.26
CA ILE A 179 -24.85 20.13 -10.33
C ILE A 179 -25.76 19.11 -9.63
N ALA A 180 -27.04 19.49 -9.52
CA ALA A 180 -28.05 18.62 -8.96
C ALA A 180 -28.64 17.75 -10.09
N CYS A 181 -28.59 16.44 -9.91
CA CYS A 181 -29.16 15.43 -10.80
C CYS A 181 -30.33 14.75 -10.10
N ASP A 182 -31.37 14.39 -10.84
CA ASP A 182 -32.55 13.73 -10.25
C ASP A 182 -32.28 12.23 -10.02
N GLU A 183 -31.45 11.62 -10.88
CA GLU A 183 -31.12 10.19 -10.78
C GLU A 183 -29.62 9.94 -10.68
N SER A 184 -29.27 8.81 -10.05
CA SER A 184 -27.87 8.38 -9.92
C SER A 184 -27.19 8.13 -11.27
N SER A 185 -27.93 7.66 -12.29
CA SER A 185 -27.41 7.42 -13.64
C SER A 185 -26.89 8.70 -14.30
N ASP A 186 -27.64 9.79 -14.17
CA ASP A 186 -27.29 11.09 -14.75
C ASP A 186 -26.13 11.73 -14.01
N ALA A 187 -26.13 11.62 -12.67
CA ALA A 187 -25.05 12.11 -11.85
C ALA A 187 -23.71 11.44 -12.22
N PHE A 188 -23.70 10.14 -12.53
CA PHE A 188 -22.50 9.43 -12.95
C PHE A 188 -22.04 9.84 -14.37
N GLN A 189 -22.96 10.12 -15.30
CA GLN A 189 -22.60 10.64 -16.63
C GLN A 189 -21.97 12.03 -16.54
N VAL A 190 -22.55 12.91 -15.74
CA VAL A 190 -22.00 14.24 -15.47
C VAL A 190 -20.63 14.14 -14.81
N PHE A 191 -20.49 13.28 -13.81
CA PHE A 191 -19.25 13.04 -13.11
C PHE A 191 -18.12 12.54 -14.05
N ASP A 192 -18.39 11.55 -14.91
CA ASP A 192 -17.44 11.06 -15.91
C ASP A 192 -17.03 12.16 -16.91
N SER A 193 -17.99 13.02 -17.29
CA SER A 193 -17.74 14.13 -18.22
C SER A 193 -16.86 15.23 -17.59
N LEU A 194 -17.06 15.53 -16.32
CA LEU A 194 -16.32 16.56 -15.60
C LEU A 194 -14.89 16.12 -15.25
N ASN A 195 -14.70 14.82 -14.93
CA ASN A 195 -13.39 14.29 -14.54
C ASN A 195 -12.43 14.05 -15.71
N GLY A 196 -12.88 14.22 -16.95
CA GLY A 196 -11.98 14.20 -18.12
C GLY A 196 -10.87 15.28 -18.10
N LYS A 197 -10.85 16.18 -17.10
CA LYS A 197 -9.86 17.27 -16.92
C LYS A 197 -9.30 17.41 -15.49
N GLY A 198 -9.65 16.51 -14.53
CA GLY A 198 -9.23 16.58 -13.13
C GLY A 198 -8.25 15.48 -12.72
N LEU A 199 -8.04 15.29 -11.42
CA LEU A 199 -7.29 14.14 -10.88
C LEU A 199 -7.97 12.85 -11.37
N ASP A 200 -7.23 12.04 -12.14
CA ASP A 200 -7.72 10.80 -12.74
C ASP A 200 -8.26 9.88 -11.65
N LEU A 201 -9.55 9.53 -11.75
CA LEU A 201 -10.13 8.46 -10.97
C LEU A 201 -9.37 7.16 -11.24
N THR A 202 -9.13 6.40 -10.19
CA THR A 202 -8.60 5.06 -10.37
C THR A 202 -9.58 4.18 -11.16
N ALA A 203 -9.08 3.16 -11.83
CA ALA A 203 -9.97 2.20 -12.49
C ALA A 203 -10.98 1.58 -11.52
N ALA A 204 -10.59 1.37 -10.26
CA ALA A 204 -11.47 0.86 -9.21
C ALA A 204 -12.62 1.83 -8.88
N ASP A 205 -12.35 3.14 -8.81
CA ASP A 205 -13.39 4.14 -8.56
C ASP A 205 -14.43 4.20 -9.70
N ARG A 206 -13.96 4.13 -10.95
CA ARG A 206 -14.85 4.07 -12.12
C ARG A 206 -15.69 2.79 -12.13
N ILE A 207 -15.10 1.63 -11.80
CA ILE A 207 -15.83 0.36 -11.67
C ILE A 207 -16.84 0.42 -10.53
N LYS A 208 -16.48 1.03 -9.37
CA LYS A 208 -17.40 1.25 -8.24
C LYS A 208 -18.67 1.97 -8.72
N ASN A 209 -18.50 3.04 -9.46
CA ASN A 209 -19.62 3.84 -9.95
C ASN A 209 -20.52 3.02 -10.89
N ILE A 210 -19.92 2.28 -11.83
CA ILE A 210 -20.65 1.38 -12.74
C ILE A 210 -21.41 0.30 -11.91
N PHE A 211 -20.76 -0.34 -10.96
CA PHE A 211 -21.33 -1.37 -10.11
C PHE A 211 -22.54 -0.86 -9.30
N ILE A 212 -22.39 0.31 -8.66
CA ILE A 212 -23.48 0.93 -7.88
C ILE A 212 -24.66 1.29 -8.78
N SER A 213 -24.42 1.79 -10.01
CA SER A 213 -25.48 2.17 -10.95
C SER A 213 -26.37 0.99 -11.41
N TRP A 214 -25.89 -0.24 -11.31
CA TRP A 214 -26.65 -1.45 -11.66
C TRP A 214 -27.57 -1.93 -10.55
N ASN A 215 -27.34 -1.50 -9.31
CA ASN A 215 -28.14 -1.92 -8.17
C ASN A 215 -29.35 -1.01 -7.95
N ARG A 216 -30.50 -1.40 -8.48
CA ARG A 216 -31.77 -0.67 -8.34
C ARG A 216 -32.35 -0.68 -6.92
N ASN A 217 -31.88 -1.57 -6.05
CA ASN A 217 -32.40 -1.76 -4.69
C ASN A 217 -31.63 -0.96 -3.63
N GLY A 218 -30.75 -0.04 -4.03
CA GLY A 218 -30.04 0.86 -3.13
C GLY A 218 -28.93 0.24 -2.27
N LYS A 219 -28.71 -1.09 -2.31
CA LYS A 219 -27.68 -1.79 -1.52
C LYS A 219 -26.31 -1.85 -2.22
N GLY A 220 -26.13 -1.15 -3.35
CA GLY A 220 -24.90 -1.20 -4.14
C GLY A 220 -23.66 -0.72 -3.39
N VAL A 221 -23.78 0.35 -2.62
CA VAL A 221 -22.67 0.88 -1.80
C VAL A 221 -22.25 -0.13 -0.74
N GLN A 222 -23.21 -0.68 0.00
CA GLN A 222 -22.95 -1.66 1.06
C GLN A 222 -22.27 -2.94 0.51
N LYS A 223 -22.75 -3.44 -0.63
CA LYS A 223 -22.14 -4.59 -1.30
C LYS A 223 -20.75 -4.30 -1.82
N TRP A 224 -20.52 -3.10 -2.34
CA TRP A 224 -19.18 -2.69 -2.73
C TRP A 224 -18.22 -2.63 -1.54
N ASP A 225 -18.64 -2.03 -0.43
CA ASP A 225 -17.82 -1.92 0.78
C ASP A 225 -17.50 -3.32 1.36
N SER A 226 -18.46 -4.26 1.32
CA SER A 226 -18.24 -5.66 1.68
C SER A 226 -17.21 -6.33 0.75
N LEU A 227 -17.29 -6.09 -0.57
CA LEU A 227 -16.32 -6.61 -1.53
C LEU A 227 -14.91 -6.05 -1.27
N VAL A 228 -14.80 -4.75 -0.99
CA VAL A 228 -13.52 -4.11 -0.62
C VAL A 228 -12.94 -4.75 0.63
N ALA A 229 -13.74 -4.96 1.67
CA ALA A 229 -13.31 -5.63 2.90
C ALA A 229 -12.79 -7.05 2.63
N GLU A 230 -13.44 -7.81 1.75
CA GLU A 230 -12.97 -9.15 1.36
C GLU A 230 -11.66 -9.11 0.55
N VAL A 231 -11.52 -8.18 -0.39
CA VAL A 231 -10.32 -8.07 -1.24
C VAL A 231 -9.12 -7.53 -0.47
N GLU A 232 -9.32 -6.51 0.35
CA GLU A 232 -8.24 -5.80 1.04
C GLU A 232 -7.93 -6.39 2.43
N LYS A 233 -8.83 -7.22 2.98
CA LYS A 233 -8.65 -7.91 4.27
C LYS A 233 -8.12 -7.02 5.39
N ASP A 234 -8.63 -5.79 5.44
CA ASP A 234 -8.27 -4.76 6.45
C ASP A 234 -6.76 -4.42 6.50
N THR A 235 -6.05 -4.66 5.41
CA THR A 235 -4.61 -4.36 5.34
C THR A 235 -4.30 -2.90 5.03
N GLY A 236 -5.31 -2.11 4.67
CA GLY A 236 -5.17 -0.71 4.23
C GLY A 236 -4.49 -0.56 2.86
N LYS A 237 -4.34 -1.65 2.10
CA LYS A 237 -3.80 -1.64 0.74
C LYS A 237 -4.92 -1.47 -0.27
N GLU A 238 -4.75 -0.59 -1.25
CA GLU A 238 -5.70 -0.40 -2.35
C GLU A 238 -5.52 -1.50 -3.41
N LEU A 239 -6.30 -2.58 -3.32
CA LEU A 239 -6.14 -3.77 -4.17
C LEU A 239 -7.23 -3.96 -5.23
N MET A 240 -8.30 -3.17 -5.21
CA MET A 240 -9.46 -3.35 -6.09
C MET A 240 -9.11 -3.32 -7.58
N THR A 241 -8.25 -2.39 -8.02
CA THR A 241 -7.81 -2.35 -9.43
C THR A 241 -7.06 -3.63 -9.83
N SER A 242 -6.20 -4.14 -8.96
CA SER A 242 -5.44 -5.38 -9.21
C SER A 242 -6.35 -6.61 -9.18
N PHE A 243 -7.35 -6.63 -8.30
CA PHE A 243 -8.37 -7.67 -8.28
C PHE A 243 -9.14 -7.74 -9.60
N PHE A 244 -9.69 -6.62 -10.06
CA PHE A 244 -10.43 -6.58 -11.33
C PHE A 244 -9.53 -6.90 -12.53
N THR A 245 -8.27 -6.49 -12.52
CA THR A 245 -7.31 -6.89 -13.55
C THR A 245 -7.12 -8.40 -13.59
N SER A 246 -7.00 -9.05 -12.43
CA SER A 246 -6.84 -10.51 -12.32
C SER A 246 -8.12 -11.25 -12.73
N LEU A 247 -9.27 -10.77 -12.30
CA LEU A 247 -10.58 -11.33 -12.67
C LEU A 247 -10.82 -11.21 -14.17
N PHE A 248 -10.48 -10.08 -14.75
CA PHE A 248 -10.63 -9.86 -16.17
C PHE A 248 -9.66 -10.74 -17.00
N PHE A 249 -8.43 -10.88 -16.54
CA PHE A 249 -7.46 -11.79 -17.16
C PHE A 249 -7.95 -13.24 -17.09
N TYR A 250 -8.53 -13.68 -15.98
CA TYR A 250 -9.16 -15.00 -15.88
C TYR A 250 -10.23 -15.23 -16.95
N ASN A 251 -11.08 -14.23 -17.19
CA ASN A 251 -12.21 -14.35 -18.12
C ASN A 251 -11.78 -14.22 -19.58
N THR A 252 -10.89 -13.29 -19.90
CA THR A 252 -10.57 -12.91 -21.29
C THR A 252 -9.22 -13.46 -21.78
N LYS A 253 -8.34 -13.88 -20.85
CA LYS A 253 -6.97 -14.34 -21.11
C LYS A 253 -6.07 -13.30 -21.77
N LYS A 254 -6.47 -12.05 -21.68
CA LYS A 254 -5.73 -10.91 -22.22
C LYS A 254 -5.48 -9.90 -21.13
N ARG A 255 -4.28 -9.35 -21.13
CA ARG A 255 -3.98 -8.20 -20.30
C ARG A 255 -4.71 -6.96 -20.83
N ILE A 256 -5.35 -6.25 -19.93
CA ILE A 256 -6.03 -5.00 -20.24
C ILE A 256 -5.34 -3.87 -19.50
N SER A 257 -5.18 -2.72 -20.16
CA SER A 257 -4.68 -1.53 -19.51
C SER A 257 -5.67 -1.04 -18.47
N LYS A 258 -5.16 -0.48 -17.38
CA LYS A 258 -5.98 0.04 -16.27
C LYS A 258 -7.06 1.03 -16.77
N ASN A 259 -6.73 1.83 -17.78
CA ASN A 259 -7.66 2.83 -18.34
C ASN A 259 -8.86 2.22 -19.08
N LYS A 260 -8.69 1.06 -19.72
CA LYS A 260 -9.76 0.34 -20.43
C LYS A 260 -10.57 -0.60 -19.54
N LEU A 261 -10.05 -0.93 -18.37
CA LEU A 261 -10.65 -1.90 -17.46
C LEU A 261 -12.10 -1.58 -17.07
N PRO A 262 -12.50 -0.33 -16.76
CA PRO A 262 -13.89 0.00 -16.45
C PRO A 262 -14.86 -0.23 -17.61
N ASP A 263 -14.47 0.12 -18.83
CA ASP A 263 -15.32 -0.03 -20.02
C ASP A 263 -15.52 -1.53 -20.34
N GLU A 264 -14.47 -2.30 -20.24
CA GLU A 264 -14.53 -3.75 -20.43
C GLU A 264 -15.31 -4.45 -19.30
N PHE A 265 -15.21 -3.97 -18.06
CA PHE A 265 -16.04 -4.43 -16.96
C PHE A 265 -17.51 -4.17 -17.25
N LYS A 266 -17.86 -2.97 -17.67
CA LYS A 266 -19.22 -2.62 -18.07
C LYS A 266 -19.76 -3.52 -19.17
N LYS A 267 -18.95 -3.74 -20.22
CA LYS A 267 -19.31 -4.60 -21.35
C LYS A 267 -19.52 -6.05 -20.94
N ALA A 268 -18.63 -6.62 -20.11
CA ALA A 268 -18.65 -8.01 -19.74
C ALA A 268 -19.78 -8.41 -18.77
N TYR A 269 -20.17 -7.48 -17.87
CA TYR A 269 -21.02 -7.83 -16.73
C TYR A 269 -22.38 -7.12 -16.70
N LYS A 270 -22.63 -6.14 -17.58
CA LYS A 270 -23.88 -5.35 -17.56
C LYS A 270 -25.13 -6.21 -17.64
N GLU A 271 -25.20 -7.15 -18.56
CA GLU A 271 -26.38 -7.99 -18.77
C GLU A 271 -26.64 -8.89 -17.55
N ALA A 272 -25.59 -9.56 -17.05
CA ALA A 272 -25.71 -10.41 -15.88
C ALA A 272 -26.13 -9.63 -14.63
N ALA A 273 -25.53 -8.46 -14.40
CA ALA A 273 -25.84 -7.63 -13.24
C ALA A 273 -27.24 -7.02 -13.30
N ILE A 274 -27.77 -6.68 -14.48
CA ILE A 274 -29.13 -6.15 -14.62
C ILE A 274 -30.16 -7.27 -14.54
N SER A 275 -29.85 -8.48 -15.03
CA SER A 275 -30.73 -9.64 -14.97
C SER A 275 -30.93 -10.13 -13.53
N ASP A 276 -29.84 -10.39 -12.82
CA ASP A 276 -29.84 -10.80 -11.40
C ASP A 276 -28.60 -10.27 -10.68
N PHE A 277 -28.75 -9.13 -10.03
CA PHE A 277 -27.65 -8.47 -9.34
C PHE A 277 -27.11 -9.31 -8.16
N ASP A 278 -27.97 -10.02 -7.44
CA ASP A 278 -27.56 -10.78 -6.27
C ASP A 278 -26.76 -12.03 -6.68
N TYR A 279 -27.13 -12.69 -7.76
CA TYR A 279 -26.38 -13.80 -8.33
C TYR A 279 -25.01 -13.34 -8.86
N PHE A 280 -24.99 -12.25 -9.62
CA PHE A 280 -23.75 -11.63 -10.10
C PHE A 280 -22.83 -11.26 -8.95
N TYR A 281 -23.36 -10.59 -7.92
CA TYR A 281 -22.59 -10.15 -6.76
C TYR A 281 -21.99 -11.34 -6.00
N LYS A 282 -22.73 -12.44 -5.82
CA LYS A 282 -22.26 -13.64 -5.13
C LYS A 282 -21.00 -14.26 -5.76
N ASP A 283 -20.93 -14.33 -7.10
CA ASP A 283 -19.72 -14.81 -7.79
C ASP A 283 -18.57 -13.81 -7.65
N LEU A 284 -18.86 -12.52 -7.74
CA LEU A 284 -17.88 -11.47 -7.56
C LEU A 284 -17.29 -11.46 -6.13
N GLU A 285 -18.11 -11.61 -5.11
CA GLU A 285 -17.72 -11.68 -3.70
C GLU A 285 -16.86 -12.92 -3.42
N LYS A 286 -17.26 -14.09 -3.93
CA LYS A 286 -16.45 -15.32 -3.85
C LYS A 286 -15.08 -15.14 -4.48
N SER A 287 -15.02 -14.47 -5.64
CA SER A 287 -13.77 -14.15 -6.33
C SER A 287 -12.92 -13.15 -5.55
N GLY A 288 -13.55 -12.13 -4.95
CA GLY A 288 -12.90 -11.13 -4.10
C GLY A 288 -12.27 -11.75 -2.86
N LYS A 289 -13.02 -12.63 -2.17
CA LYS A 289 -12.53 -13.38 -1.01
C LYS A 289 -11.30 -14.23 -1.36
N LEU A 290 -11.36 -14.99 -2.46
CA LEU A 290 -10.24 -15.81 -2.93
C LEU A 290 -9.00 -14.94 -3.24
N TYR A 291 -9.19 -13.84 -3.97
CA TYR A 291 -8.11 -12.91 -4.29
C TYR A 291 -7.50 -12.30 -3.03
N GLY A 292 -8.34 -11.85 -2.10
CA GLY A 292 -7.91 -11.28 -0.83
C GLY A 292 -7.08 -12.25 0.02
N MET A 293 -7.47 -13.52 0.09
CA MET A 293 -6.67 -14.55 0.79
C MET A 293 -5.29 -14.72 0.17
N ILE A 294 -5.21 -14.83 -1.17
CA ILE A 294 -3.94 -14.97 -1.89
C ILE A 294 -3.09 -13.70 -1.73
N ARG A 295 -3.66 -12.53 -1.99
CA ARG A 295 -2.89 -11.28 -2.05
C ARG A 295 -2.32 -10.85 -0.69
N ASN A 296 -3.02 -11.18 0.39
CA ASN A 296 -2.69 -10.74 1.75
C ASN A 296 -2.06 -11.83 2.62
N ALA A 297 -1.72 -12.99 2.06
CA ALA A 297 -1.17 -14.14 2.79
C ALA A 297 -2.07 -14.55 3.97
N LYS A 298 -3.38 -14.65 3.73
CA LYS A 298 -4.39 -15.01 4.74
C LYS A 298 -5.11 -16.31 4.37
N THR A 299 -4.37 -17.30 3.89
CA THR A 299 -4.85 -18.67 3.70
C THR A 299 -4.68 -19.47 4.99
N VAL A 300 -5.26 -20.65 5.07
CA VAL A 300 -5.07 -21.56 6.22
C VAL A 300 -3.72 -22.32 6.16
N ASP A 301 -2.99 -22.22 5.06
CA ASP A 301 -1.70 -22.90 4.88
C ASP A 301 -0.54 -21.93 5.12
N GLU A 302 0.23 -22.17 6.17
CA GLU A 302 1.35 -21.31 6.55
C GLU A 302 2.50 -21.32 5.54
N ASN A 303 2.74 -22.46 4.86
CA ASN A 303 3.78 -22.52 3.82
C ASN A 303 3.41 -21.65 2.63
N LEU A 304 2.15 -21.73 2.17
CA LEU A 304 1.65 -20.88 1.11
C LEU A 304 1.71 -19.39 1.51
N ASN A 305 1.28 -19.06 2.73
CA ASN A 305 1.38 -17.69 3.25
C ASN A 305 2.82 -17.19 3.27
N SER A 306 3.78 -18.04 3.65
CA SER A 306 5.20 -17.69 3.62
C SER A 306 5.68 -17.39 2.20
N ILE A 307 5.28 -18.19 1.19
CA ILE A 307 5.65 -17.94 -0.22
C ILE A 307 5.03 -16.64 -0.74
N ILE A 308 3.78 -16.35 -0.35
CA ILE A 308 3.10 -15.10 -0.73
C ILE A 308 3.82 -13.89 -0.13
N LEU A 309 4.27 -13.97 1.12
CA LEU A 309 5.06 -12.92 1.76
C LEU A 309 6.42 -12.72 1.06
N ASP A 310 6.99 -13.78 0.50
CA ASP A 310 8.21 -13.70 -0.32
C ASP A 310 7.95 -12.91 -1.62
N TYR A 311 6.82 -13.14 -2.30
CA TYR A 311 6.45 -12.33 -3.46
C TYR A 311 6.26 -10.84 -3.11
N GLN A 312 5.70 -10.54 -1.93
CA GLN A 312 5.59 -9.16 -1.45
C GLN A 312 6.97 -8.55 -1.21
N ALA A 313 7.93 -9.32 -0.68
CA ALA A 313 9.30 -8.89 -0.49
C ALA A 313 10.01 -8.63 -1.83
N LEU A 314 9.78 -9.45 -2.85
CA LEU A 314 10.32 -9.27 -4.19
C LEU A 314 9.67 -8.11 -4.98
N GLY A 315 8.49 -7.65 -4.56
CA GLY A 315 7.78 -6.52 -5.19
C GLY A 315 7.12 -6.86 -6.54
N ILE A 316 6.83 -8.12 -6.81
CA ILE A 316 6.28 -8.59 -8.09
C ILE A 316 4.80 -8.91 -7.98
N ASP A 317 3.97 -8.01 -8.47
CA ASP A 317 2.51 -8.15 -8.39
C ASP A 317 1.89 -9.05 -9.49
N GLN A 318 2.57 -9.24 -10.61
CA GLN A 318 2.06 -10.04 -11.73
C GLN A 318 1.78 -11.51 -11.35
N VAL A 319 2.50 -12.06 -10.38
CA VAL A 319 2.33 -13.46 -9.92
C VAL A 319 0.92 -13.73 -9.42
N TYR A 320 0.27 -12.75 -8.82
CA TYR A 320 -1.07 -12.90 -8.25
C TYR A 320 -2.13 -13.14 -9.31
N VAL A 321 -1.90 -12.69 -10.55
CA VAL A 321 -2.79 -12.93 -11.68
C VAL A 321 -2.86 -14.42 -11.98
N LEU A 322 -1.72 -15.10 -12.09
CA LEU A 322 -1.67 -16.54 -12.35
C LEU A 322 -2.18 -17.36 -11.17
N LEU A 323 -1.72 -17.04 -9.95
CA LEU A 323 -2.14 -17.75 -8.73
C LEU A 323 -3.66 -17.66 -8.53
N PHE A 324 -4.25 -16.48 -8.69
CA PHE A 324 -5.70 -16.30 -8.61
C PHE A 324 -6.42 -17.08 -9.72
N THR A 325 -5.92 -17.00 -10.95
CA THR A 325 -6.53 -17.68 -12.11
C THR A 325 -6.55 -19.19 -11.92
N VAL A 326 -5.44 -19.78 -11.48
CA VAL A 326 -5.35 -21.22 -11.20
C VAL A 326 -6.25 -21.62 -10.03
N ALA A 327 -6.24 -20.88 -8.94
CA ALA A 327 -7.07 -21.17 -7.78
C ALA A 327 -8.57 -21.09 -8.10
N LYS A 328 -8.99 -20.08 -8.88
CA LYS A 328 -10.39 -19.94 -9.33
C LYS A 328 -10.79 -21.05 -10.30
N HIS A 329 -9.93 -21.41 -11.26
CA HIS A 329 -10.23 -22.41 -12.28
C HIS A 329 -10.38 -23.83 -11.70
N TYR A 330 -9.48 -24.21 -10.80
CA TYR A 330 -9.50 -25.54 -10.17
C TYR A 330 -10.27 -25.56 -8.84
N GLU A 331 -10.99 -24.50 -8.53
CA GLU A 331 -11.81 -24.34 -7.31
C GLU A 331 -11.04 -24.68 -6.02
N ILE A 332 -9.78 -24.21 -5.93
CA ILE A 332 -8.92 -24.48 -4.77
C ILE A 332 -9.48 -23.78 -3.52
N LYS A 333 -9.83 -24.57 -2.52
CA LYS A 333 -10.37 -24.06 -1.24
C LYS A 333 -9.23 -23.67 -0.30
N LEU A 334 -8.84 -22.41 -0.33
CA LEU A 334 -7.72 -21.89 0.48
C LEU A 334 -8.09 -21.68 1.96
N GLU A 335 -9.36 -21.68 2.31
CA GLU A 335 -9.92 -21.64 3.65
C GLU A 335 -10.06 -23.00 4.32
N ASP A 336 -9.97 -24.11 3.57
CA ASP A 336 -10.17 -25.47 4.05
C ASP A 336 -8.82 -26.13 4.36
N LYS A 337 -8.61 -26.60 5.59
CA LYS A 337 -7.38 -27.30 6.01
C LYS A 337 -7.25 -28.69 5.38
N GLU A 338 -8.35 -29.36 5.11
CA GLU A 338 -8.38 -30.73 4.58
C GLU A 338 -8.24 -30.79 3.06
N SER A 339 -8.38 -29.66 2.37
CA SER A 339 -8.24 -29.61 0.93
C SER A 339 -6.80 -29.88 0.49
N ALA A 340 -6.63 -30.81 -0.44
CA ALA A 340 -5.34 -31.12 -1.05
C ALA A 340 -4.84 -29.94 -1.90
N LYS A 341 -3.82 -29.21 -1.40
CA LYS A 341 -3.26 -28.01 -2.05
C LYS A 341 -1.82 -28.22 -2.54
N GLU A 342 -1.30 -29.41 -2.43
CA GLU A 342 0.11 -29.71 -2.70
C GLU A 342 0.58 -29.22 -4.06
N ASN A 343 -0.18 -29.55 -5.13
CA ASN A 343 0.15 -29.08 -6.48
C ASN A 343 0.06 -27.55 -6.62
N TYR A 344 -0.84 -26.90 -5.91
CA TYR A 344 -0.96 -25.46 -5.96
C TYR A 344 0.20 -24.77 -5.19
N ILE A 345 0.59 -25.32 -4.05
CA ILE A 345 1.78 -24.85 -3.30
C ILE A 345 3.04 -25.08 -4.14
N PHE A 346 3.13 -26.25 -4.81
CA PHE A 346 4.27 -26.53 -5.68
C PHE A 346 4.31 -25.61 -6.90
N LEU A 347 3.16 -25.24 -7.48
CA LEU A 347 3.06 -24.19 -8.48
C LEU A 347 3.60 -22.86 -7.96
N ALA A 348 3.19 -22.45 -6.76
CA ALA A 348 3.67 -21.21 -6.15
C ALA A 348 5.20 -21.23 -5.95
N ILE A 349 5.76 -22.34 -5.46
CA ILE A 349 7.22 -22.52 -5.32
C ILE A 349 7.91 -22.43 -6.70
N THR A 350 7.37 -23.09 -7.71
CA THR A 350 7.95 -23.09 -9.06
C THR A 350 7.92 -21.71 -9.69
N LEU A 351 6.82 -20.98 -9.50
CA LEU A 351 6.69 -19.61 -9.94
C LEU A 351 7.67 -18.67 -9.19
N GLN A 352 7.89 -18.89 -7.89
CA GLN A 352 8.91 -18.14 -7.13
C GLN A 352 10.32 -18.36 -7.73
N LYS A 353 10.66 -19.59 -8.10
CA LYS A 353 11.94 -19.88 -8.77
C LYS A 353 12.08 -19.09 -10.08
N LEU A 354 11.04 -19.06 -10.92
CA LEU A 354 11.05 -18.26 -12.14
C LEU A 354 11.31 -16.78 -11.86
N ILE A 355 10.58 -16.19 -10.92
CA ILE A 355 10.68 -14.76 -10.58
C ILE A 355 12.07 -14.42 -10.04
N VAL A 356 12.58 -15.20 -9.08
CA VAL A 356 13.91 -15.00 -8.50
C VAL A 356 14.98 -15.04 -9.59
N ARG A 357 14.90 -16.02 -10.47
CA ARG A 357 15.87 -16.19 -11.55
C ARG A 357 15.79 -15.07 -12.58
N MET A 358 14.58 -14.65 -12.93
CA MET A 358 14.39 -13.48 -13.81
C MET A 358 14.95 -12.20 -13.18
N GLN A 359 14.75 -11.99 -11.88
CA GLN A 359 15.28 -10.82 -11.17
C GLN A 359 16.81 -10.81 -11.17
N VAL A 360 17.43 -11.91 -10.80
CA VAL A 360 18.90 -12.04 -10.75
C VAL A 360 19.52 -11.88 -12.13
N CYS A 361 18.92 -12.49 -13.16
CA CYS A 361 19.42 -12.44 -14.54
C CYS A 361 18.96 -11.20 -15.33
N ASP A 362 18.38 -10.22 -14.65
CA ASP A 362 17.87 -8.96 -15.26
C ASP A 362 16.98 -9.19 -16.48
N LYS A 363 16.02 -10.14 -16.36
CA LYS A 363 15.06 -10.45 -17.43
C LYS A 363 13.82 -9.57 -17.31
N ASN A 364 13.35 -9.08 -18.47
CA ASN A 364 12.17 -8.23 -18.53
C ASN A 364 10.90 -8.99 -18.09
N TYR A 365 10.24 -8.49 -17.05
CA TYR A 365 8.99 -9.08 -16.51
C TYR A 365 7.78 -9.00 -17.46
N ASN A 366 7.82 -8.19 -18.53
CA ASN A 366 6.76 -8.20 -19.54
C ASN A 366 6.59 -9.58 -20.18
N ARG A 367 7.62 -10.41 -20.14
CA ARG A 367 7.57 -11.81 -20.61
C ARG A 367 6.63 -12.69 -19.79
N LEU A 368 6.36 -12.35 -18.52
CA LEU A 368 5.40 -13.08 -17.69
C LEU A 368 3.99 -13.05 -18.27
N ASP A 369 3.61 -11.98 -18.97
CA ASP A 369 2.28 -11.88 -19.59
C ASP A 369 2.08 -12.96 -20.65
N SER A 370 3.10 -13.23 -21.48
CA SER A 370 3.09 -14.30 -22.47
C SER A 370 3.08 -15.69 -21.80
N ILE A 371 3.97 -15.89 -20.81
CA ILE A 371 4.06 -17.16 -20.07
C ILE A 371 2.72 -17.49 -19.42
N PHE A 372 2.08 -16.50 -18.79
CA PHE A 372 0.79 -16.69 -18.11
C PHE A 372 -0.35 -16.94 -19.10
N SER A 373 -0.30 -16.30 -20.28
CA SER A 373 -1.28 -16.58 -21.35
C SER A 373 -1.15 -18.01 -21.84
N ASP A 374 0.07 -18.51 -22.04
CA ASP A 374 0.32 -19.91 -22.40
C ASP A 374 -0.16 -20.87 -21.30
N CYS A 375 0.10 -20.57 -20.03
CA CYS A 375 -0.40 -21.35 -18.90
C CYS A 375 -1.92 -21.45 -18.89
N ILE A 376 -2.62 -20.35 -19.19
CA ILE A 376 -4.10 -20.36 -19.26
C ILE A 376 -4.60 -21.15 -20.46
N GLU A 377 -3.92 -21.10 -21.58
CA GLU A 377 -4.30 -21.93 -22.75
C GLU A 377 -4.18 -23.43 -22.44
N LEU A 378 -3.12 -23.82 -21.70
CA LEU A 378 -2.98 -25.18 -21.19
C LEU A 378 -4.13 -25.59 -20.26
N MET A 379 -4.62 -24.67 -19.41
CA MET A 379 -5.74 -24.93 -18.50
C MET A 379 -7.03 -25.32 -19.26
N LYS A 380 -7.25 -24.78 -20.46
CA LYS A 380 -8.41 -25.17 -21.28
C LYS A 380 -8.31 -26.61 -21.85
N ASN A 381 -7.10 -27.02 -22.14
CA ASN A 381 -6.82 -28.27 -22.85
C ASN A 381 -6.34 -29.40 -21.93
N SER A 382 -6.03 -29.08 -20.68
CA SER A 382 -5.47 -30.01 -19.69
C SER A 382 -6.25 -29.93 -18.38
N SER A 383 -6.45 -31.06 -17.79
CA SER A 383 -7.16 -31.24 -16.53
C SER A 383 -6.26 -31.12 -15.28
N SER A 384 -4.97 -30.74 -15.41
CA SER A 384 -4.08 -30.73 -14.23
C SER A 384 -3.17 -29.51 -14.10
N ILE A 385 -2.93 -29.09 -12.85
CA ILE A 385 -1.95 -28.05 -12.49
C ILE A 385 -0.53 -28.46 -12.89
N THR A 386 -0.25 -29.74 -12.97
CA THR A 386 1.07 -30.29 -13.34
C THR A 386 1.54 -29.80 -14.73
N GLY A 387 0.63 -29.65 -15.68
CA GLY A 387 0.96 -29.11 -17.00
C GLY A 387 1.46 -27.68 -16.93
N ILE A 388 0.86 -26.85 -16.08
CA ILE A 388 1.27 -25.46 -15.84
C ILE A 388 2.66 -25.42 -15.18
N ILE A 389 2.89 -26.26 -14.18
CA ILE A 389 4.18 -26.39 -13.48
C ILE A 389 5.27 -26.76 -14.50
N ASN A 390 5.03 -27.74 -15.37
CA ASN A 390 5.99 -28.17 -16.38
C ASN A 390 6.28 -27.05 -17.40
N LYS A 391 5.28 -26.28 -17.81
CA LYS A 391 5.48 -25.10 -18.66
C LYS A 391 6.39 -24.09 -18.00
N ILE A 392 6.16 -23.75 -16.73
CA ILE A 392 6.99 -22.80 -15.99
C ILE A 392 8.43 -23.34 -15.84
N LYS A 393 8.61 -24.62 -15.54
CA LYS A 393 9.95 -25.25 -15.48
C LYS A 393 10.68 -25.15 -16.83
N THR A 394 10.00 -25.36 -17.94
CA THR A 394 10.58 -25.18 -19.27
C THR A 394 11.03 -23.74 -19.49
N GLU A 395 10.22 -22.76 -19.08
CA GLU A 395 10.59 -21.35 -19.19
C GLU A 395 11.81 -21.01 -18.31
N ILE A 396 11.89 -21.55 -17.08
CA ILE A 396 13.06 -21.38 -16.21
C ILE A 396 14.32 -21.88 -16.92
N THR A 397 14.30 -23.11 -17.42
CA THR A 397 15.45 -23.74 -18.08
C THR A 397 15.86 -22.99 -19.34
N THR A 398 14.89 -22.46 -20.10
CA THR A 398 15.16 -21.73 -21.34
C THR A 398 15.71 -20.34 -21.11
N LEU A 399 15.14 -19.61 -20.13
CA LEU A 399 15.46 -18.20 -19.91
C LEU A 399 16.69 -17.98 -19.05
N THR A 400 16.89 -18.86 -18.09
CA THR A 400 17.88 -18.69 -17.01
C THR A 400 18.43 -20.05 -16.58
N PRO A 401 19.14 -20.79 -17.45
CA PRO A 401 19.75 -22.06 -17.07
C PRO A 401 20.71 -21.89 -15.86
N ASP A 402 21.03 -22.98 -15.17
CA ASP A 402 21.73 -22.90 -13.86
C ASP A 402 23.09 -22.23 -13.95
N ASP A 403 23.85 -22.49 -15.00
CA ASP A 403 25.18 -21.87 -15.24
C ASP A 403 25.09 -20.36 -15.49
N VAL A 404 24.04 -19.91 -16.18
CA VAL A 404 23.76 -18.49 -16.38
C VAL A 404 23.34 -17.83 -15.09
N PHE A 405 22.41 -18.44 -14.36
CA PHE A 405 21.92 -17.94 -13.09
C PHE A 405 23.05 -17.82 -12.06
N GLU A 406 23.94 -18.83 -11.95
CA GLU A 406 25.08 -18.80 -11.04
C GLU A 406 25.98 -17.59 -11.31
N LYS A 407 26.36 -17.36 -12.57
CA LYS A 407 27.21 -16.23 -12.97
C LYS A 407 26.59 -14.86 -12.67
N TYR A 408 25.29 -14.71 -12.93
CA TYR A 408 24.60 -13.46 -12.61
C TYR A 408 24.45 -13.27 -11.11
N PHE A 409 24.27 -14.36 -10.34
CA PHE A 409 24.17 -14.28 -8.89
C PHE A 409 25.48 -13.86 -8.22
N GLU A 410 26.63 -14.27 -8.76
CA GLU A 410 27.97 -13.81 -8.28
C GLU A 410 28.10 -12.28 -8.34
N GLN A 411 27.43 -11.65 -9.30
CA GLN A 411 27.45 -10.21 -9.54
C GLN A 411 26.20 -9.50 -9.01
N PHE A 412 25.30 -10.22 -8.34
CA PHE A 412 24.02 -9.66 -7.91
C PHE A 412 24.19 -8.68 -6.76
N CYS A 413 23.69 -7.46 -6.99
CA CYS A 413 23.83 -6.30 -6.09
C CYS A 413 22.44 -5.74 -5.69
N PRO A 414 21.65 -6.46 -4.88
CA PRO A 414 20.32 -5.98 -4.45
C PRO A 414 20.46 -4.77 -3.51
N SER A 415 20.06 -3.58 -3.96
CA SER A 415 20.17 -2.35 -3.17
C SER A 415 19.05 -2.17 -2.12
N GLU A 416 17.88 -2.77 -2.34
CA GLU A 416 16.78 -2.71 -1.39
C GLU A 416 16.98 -3.71 -0.24
N ASN A 417 16.90 -3.24 1.01
CA ASN A 417 17.04 -4.08 2.20
C ASN A 417 16.04 -5.23 2.24
N ARG A 418 14.82 -5.01 1.79
CA ARG A 418 13.75 -6.00 1.70
C ARG A 418 14.11 -7.16 0.77
N ILE A 419 14.71 -6.86 -0.38
CA ILE A 419 15.16 -7.84 -1.36
C ILE A 419 16.41 -8.56 -0.83
N SER A 420 17.36 -7.83 -0.25
CA SER A 420 18.56 -8.39 0.36
C SER A 420 18.22 -9.36 1.50
N GLU A 421 17.28 -9.00 2.38
CA GLU A 421 16.79 -9.86 3.46
C GLU A 421 16.20 -11.16 2.90
N PHE A 422 15.38 -11.08 1.85
CA PHE A 422 14.80 -12.25 1.22
C PHE A 422 15.90 -13.25 0.76
N TYR A 423 16.89 -12.80 -0.01
CA TYR A 423 17.95 -13.68 -0.49
C TYR A 423 18.81 -14.22 0.63
N CYS A 424 19.26 -13.38 1.56
CA CYS A 424 20.07 -13.80 2.69
C CYS A 424 19.32 -14.80 3.58
N ARG A 425 18.03 -14.60 3.82
CA ARG A 425 17.20 -15.51 4.65
C ARG A 425 17.05 -16.90 4.01
N HIS A 426 16.85 -16.96 2.71
CA HIS A 426 16.77 -18.24 2.01
C HIS A 426 18.12 -18.98 2.01
N ILE A 427 19.21 -18.25 1.80
CA ILE A 427 20.57 -18.82 1.85
C ILE A 427 20.91 -19.27 3.28
N GLU A 428 20.66 -18.47 4.30
CA GLU A 428 20.85 -18.84 5.70
C GLU A 428 20.10 -20.13 6.06
N ASN A 429 18.83 -20.24 5.64
CA ASN A 429 18.03 -21.43 5.89
C ASN A 429 18.61 -22.68 5.19
N GLU A 430 19.14 -22.54 3.99
CA GLU A 430 19.79 -23.66 3.28
C GLU A 430 21.10 -24.06 3.94
N MET A 431 21.94 -23.10 4.34
CA MET A 431 23.16 -23.35 5.09
C MET A 431 22.88 -24.06 6.42
N ARG A 432 21.81 -23.66 7.13
CA ARG A 432 21.34 -24.33 8.35
C ARG A 432 20.93 -25.77 8.09
N ARG A 433 20.17 -26.00 7.02
CA ARG A 433 19.68 -27.31 6.61
C ARG A 433 20.83 -28.28 6.33
N GLU A 434 21.85 -27.83 5.61
CA GLU A 434 23.05 -28.64 5.33
C GLU A 434 23.83 -29.00 6.59
N ASN A 435 23.78 -28.13 7.62
CA ASN A 435 24.39 -28.38 8.93
C ASN A 435 23.46 -29.11 9.91
N GLY A 436 22.41 -29.76 9.44
CA GLY A 436 21.49 -30.55 10.25
C GLY A 436 20.47 -29.76 11.07
N ASN A 437 20.48 -28.42 11.00
CA ASN A 437 19.52 -27.56 11.69
C ASN A 437 18.31 -27.27 10.79
N ARG A 438 17.13 -27.75 11.15
CA ARG A 438 15.89 -27.59 10.41
C ARG A 438 15.09 -26.35 10.80
N ASN A 439 15.50 -25.61 11.85
CA ASN A 439 14.82 -24.41 12.27
C ASN A 439 15.08 -23.27 11.28
N LYS A 440 14.03 -22.76 10.68
CA LYS A 440 14.10 -21.61 9.78
C LYS A 440 14.30 -20.33 10.58
N VAL A 441 15.01 -19.37 10.00
CA VAL A 441 15.08 -18.02 10.56
C VAL A 441 13.81 -17.22 10.22
N ASP A 442 13.39 -16.39 11.17
CA ASP A 442 12.23 -15.55 11.05
C ASP A 442 12.45 -14.40 10.03
N ARG A 443 11.37 -13.80 9.59
CA ARG A 443 11.38 -12.56 8.82
C ARG A 443 11.66 -11.37 9.73
N GLY A 444 12.06 -10.25 9.13
CA GLY A 444 12.28 -9.00 9.84
C GLY A 444 13.67 -8.89 10.48
N LEU A 445 14.60 -9.76 10.10
CA LEU A 445 15.99 -9.57 10.40
C LEU A 445 16.59 -8.41 9.61
N THR A 446 17.64 -7.82 10.15
CA THR A 446 18.35 -6.72 9.48
C THR A 446 19.47 -7.25 8.60
N VAL A 447 19.71 -6.56 7.50
CA VAL A 447 20.81 -6.86 6.59
C VAL A 447 22.04 -6.09 7.05
N GLU A 448 23.06 -6.83 7.42
CA GLU A 448 24.40 -6.31 7.70
C GLU A 448 25.18 -6.16 6.40
N HIS A 449 25.87 -5.04 6.26
CA HIS A 449 26.90 -4.82 5.25
C HIS A 449 28.27 -4.96 5.92
N ILE A 450 28.99 -6.02 5.62
CA ILE A 450 30.28 -6.30 6.26
C ILE A 450 31.24 -5.16 5.96
N ILE A 451 31.48 -4.80 4.69
CA ILE A 451 32.04 -3.51 4.30
C ILE A 451 30.91 -2.48 4.42
N PRO A 452 31.04 -1.44 5.26
CA PRO A 452 29.97 -0.48 5.51
C PRO A 452 29.47 0.27 4.28
N GLN A 453 28.20 0.63 4.30
CA GLN A 453 27.60 1.47 3.24
C GLN A 453 28.17 2.90 3.20
N THR A 454 28.59 3.41 4.35
CA THR A 454 29.21 4.74 4.48
C THR A 454 30.66 4.52 4.92
N LEU A 455 31.55 4.49 3.96
CA LEU A 455 32.99 4.60 4.17
C LEU A 455 33.37 6.06 4.05
N GLY A 456 34.14 6.58 5.01
CA GLY A 456 34.70 7.92 4.93
C GLY A 456 35.71 8.02 3.80
N ASP A 457 36.79 7.26 3.90
CA ASP A 457 37.80 7.04 2.88
C ASP A 457 38.01 5.54 2.69
N LEU A 458 38.25 5.09 1.47
CA LEU A 458 38.57 3.68 1.21
C LEU A 458 39.83 3.23 1.95
N SER A 459 40.80 4.14 2.18
CA SER A 459 42.01 3.87 2.96
C SER A 459 41.72 3.51 4.41
N ASP A 460 40.63 3.98 5.00
CA ASP A 460 40.23 3.62 6.38
C ASP A 460 39.88 2.13 6.51
N TRP A 461 39.42 1.53 5.43
CA TRP A 461 39.09 0.11 5.38
C TRP A 461 40.22 -0.75 4.80
N TYR A 462 40.84 -0.27 3.73
CA TYR A 462 41.86 -0.99 2.97
C TYR A 462 43.29 -0.83 3.54
N GLY A 463 43.55 0.21 4.33
CA GLY A 463 44.90 0.52 4.80
C GLY A 463 45.86 0.76 3.64
N SER A 464 46.93 -0.05 3.56
CA SER A 464 47.93 0.02 2.48
C SER A 464 47.56 -0.83 1.24
N VAL A 465 46.44 -1.51 1.23
CA VAL A 465 46.03 -2.33 0.08
C VAL A 465 45.44 -1.44 -1.00
N THR A 466 45.97 -1.56 -2.20
CA THR A 466 45.48 -0.78 -3.36
C THR A 466 44.21 -1.38 -3.91
N VAL A 467 43.15 -0.56 -4.04
CA VAL A 467 41.91 -0.95 -4.72
C VAL A 467 42.15 -0.81 -6.23
N PRO A 468 41.89 -1.84 -7.06
CA PRO A 468 41.95 -1.73 -8.49
C PRO A 468 41.05 -0.61 -9.01
N ALA A 469 41.48 0.16 -10.02
CA ALA A 469 40.77 1.34 -10.51
C ALA A 469 39.36 1.02 -11.04
N ASP A 470 39.18 -0.11 -11.70
CA ASP A 470 37.92 -0.62 -12.22
C ASP A 470 36.93 -0.99 -11.11
N ILE A 471 37.43 -1.32 -9.92
CA ILE A 471 36.60 -1.61 -8.73
C ILE A 471 36.31 -0.31 -7.96
N ALA A 472 37.25 0.63 -7.93
CA ALA A 472 37.13 1.87 -7.19
C ALA A 472 36.07 2.81 -7.78
N GLU A 473 35.90 2.85 -9.11
CA GLU A 473 34.99 3.74 -9.83
C GLU A 473 33.53 3.52 -9.40
N ASP A 474 33.09 2.25 -9.23
CA ASP A 474 31.73 1.88 -8.83
C ASP A 474 31.71 1.03 -7.55
N PHE A 475 32.63 1.30 -6.62
CA PHE A 475 32.85 0.47 -5.45
C PHE A 475 31.58 0.23 -4.62
N ASN A 476 30.79 1.28 -4.39
CA ASN A 476 29.56 1.16 -3.62
C ASN A 476 28.56 0.24 -4.34
N LEU A 477 28.37 0.43 -5.64
CA LEU A 477 27.40 -0.36 -6.42
C LEU A 477 27.84 -1.82 -6.55
N ASN A 478 29.11 -2.07 -6.89
CA ASN A 478 29.59 -3.40 -7.28
C ASN A 478 30.12 -4.24 -6.12
N ILE A 479 30.58 -3.59 -5.03
CA ILE A 479 31.17 -4.29 -3.87
C ILE A 479 30.30 -4.15 -2.62
N VAL A 480 29.97 -2.92 -2.22
CA VAL A 480 29.20 -2.70 -0.99
C VAL A 480 27.80 -3.30 -1.10
N GLN A 481 27.15 -3.14 -2.26
CA GLN A 481 25.80 -3.71 -2.51
C GLN A 481 25.83 -5.17 -2.97
N ASN A 482 26.99 -5.75 -3.27
CA ASN A 482 27.08 -7.15 -3.68
C ASN A 482 26.56 -8.09 -2.60
N ILE A 483 25.86 -9.14 -3.03
CA ILE A 483 25.31 -10.16 -2.10
C ILE A 483 26.39 -10.81 -1.24
N GLY A 484 27.62 -10.91 -1.73
CA GLY A 484 28.78 -11.39 -1.00
C GLY A 484 29.17 -10.53 0.20
N ASN A 485 28.81 -9.26 0.21
CA ASN A 485 29.02 -8.34 1.32
C ASN A 485 27.90 -8.37 2.39
N LYS A 486 26.85 -9.18 2.19
CA LYS A 486 25.65 -9.13 3.02
C LYS A 486 25.50 -10.37 3.90
N ALA A 487 24.95 -10.17 5.08
CA ALA A 487 24.55 -11.21 6.01
C ALA A 487 23.33 -10.78 6.83
N LEU A 488 22.75 -11.69 7.62
CA LEU A 488 21.64 -11.35 8.51
C LEU A 488 22.14 -11.19 9.94
N LEU A 489 21.59 -10.17 10.61
CA LEU A 489 21.77 -9.95 12.05
C LEU A 489 20.45 -9.56 12.70
N TYR A 490 20.38 -9.71 14.02
CA TYR A 490 19.37 -9.02 14.83
C TYR A 490 19.63 -7.52 14.81
N GLY A 491 18.55 -6.71 14.93
CA GLY A 491 18.65 -5.26 14.81
C GLY A 491 19.66 -4.62 15.78
N ASP A 492 19.72 -5.09 17.02
CA ASP A 492 20.64 -4.59 18.03
C ASP A 492 22.10 -4.91 17.71
N ASP A 493 22.36 -6.11 17.18
CA ASP A 493 23.70 -6.54 16.79
C ASP A 493 24.19 -5.77 15.56
N ASN A 494 23.31 -5.58 14.59
CA ASN A 494 23.59 -4.76 13.41
C ASN A 494 23.89 -3.29 13.78
N SER A 495 23.09 -2.72 14.69
CA SER A 495 23.34 -1.38 15.22
C SER A 495 24.69 -1.27 15.95
N SER A 496 25.17 -2.35 16.54
CA SER A 496 26.48 -2.39 17.21
C SER A 496 27.63 -2.54 16.23
N ALA A 497 27.48 -3.37 15.20
CA ALA A 497 28.46 -3.49 14.13
C ALA A 497 28.60 -2.17 13.36
N ASN A 498 27.49 -1.53 12.99
CA ASN A 498 27.41 -0.22 12.34
C ASN A 498 28.51 -0.01 11.26
N ASN A 499 29.03 1.22 11.10
CA ASN A 499 30.09 1.59 10.17
C ASN A 499 31.51 1.41 10.80
N ASN A 500 31.66 0.53 11.80
CA ASN A 500 32.94 0.28 12.42
C ASN A 500 33.89 -0.48 11.49
N ASN A 501 35.21 -0.45 11.80
CA ASN A 501 36.21 -1.22 11.07
C ASN A 501 36.01 -2.72 11.21
N TYR A 502 36.64 -3.50 10.34
CA TYR A 502 36.41 -4.95 10.26
C TYR A 502 36.79 -5.68 11.57
N LYS A 503 37.87 -5.29 12.21
CA LYS A 503 38.28 -5.89 13.50
C LYS A 503 37.21 -5.74 14.59
N TYR A 504 36.60 -4.58 14.67
CA TYR A 504 35.51 -4.33 15.61
C TYR A 504 34.26 -5.14 15.25
N LYS A 505 33.89 -5.15 13.97
CA LYS A 505 32.75 -5.96 13.50
C LYS A 505 32.97 -7.45 13.76
N LEU A 506 34.16 -7.94 13.53
CA LEU A 506 34.54 -9.35 13.81
C LEU A 506 34.38 -9.70 15.29
N ASP A 507 34.79 -8.80 16.21
CA ASP A 507 34.56 -8.96 17.65
C ASP A 507 33.06 -9.03 17.99
N VAL A 508 32.26 -8.14 17.38
CA VAL A 508 30.81 -8.18 17.52
C VAL A 508 30.23 -9.49 16.99
N TYR A 509 30.69 -9.99 15.85
CA TYR A 509 30.22 -11.26 15.27
C TYR A 509 30.60 -12.49 16.14
N GLN A 510 31.75 -12.47 16.80
CA GLN A 510 32.22 -13.57 17.65
C GLN A 510 31.60 -13.54 19.06
N ASN A 511 31.48 -12.36 19.66
CA ASN A 511 31.20 -12.19 21.06
C ASN A 511 29.81 -11.58 21.37
N GLY A 512 29.07 -11.16 20.35
CA GLY A 512 27.81 -10.49 20.50
C GLY A 512 27.96 -9.05 21.01
N LYS A 513 26.82 -8.36 21.11
CA LYS A 513 26.78 -6.98 21.57
C LYS A 513 27.10 -6.83 23.05
N ARG A 514 27.78 -5.73 23.40
CA ARG A 514 27.92 -5.23 24.76
C ARG A 514 26.62 -4.53 25.24
N GLY A 515 25.64 -5.28 25.68
CA GLY A 515 24.35 -4.76 26.14
C GLY A 515 23.52 -5.78 26.89
N GLN A 516 22.21 -5.63 26.90
CA GLN A 516 21.27 -6.50 27.62
C GLN A 516 21.33 -7.98 27.22
N ASN A 517 21.87 -8.30 26.03
CA ASN A 517 22.05 -9.66 25.51
C ASN A 517 23.53 -10.10 25.52
N LYS A 518 24.32 -9.66 26.51
CA LYS A 518 25.70 -10.13 26.69
C LYS A 518 25.76 -11.64 26.70
N GLY A 519 26.56 -12.21 25.81
CA GLY A 519 26.93 -13.64 25.84
C GLY A 519 26.15 -14.55 24.88
N THR A 520 25.27 -14.01 24.01
CA THR A 520 24.71 -14.80 22.91
C THR A 520 25.60 -14.58 21.67
N PRO A 521 26.37 -15.57 21.22
CA PRO A 521 27.19 -15.43 20.02
C PRO A 521 26.29 -15.17 18.80
N ILE A 522 26.60 -14.15 17.99
CA ILE A 522 25.96 -13.91 16.70
C ILE A 522 26.24 -15.03 15.70
N SER A 523 27.25 -15.85 15.98
CA SER A 523 27.59 -17.09 15.27
C SER A 523 26.47 -18.13 15.18
N THR A 524 25.28 -17.85 15.72
CA THR A 524 24.06 -18.63 15.42
C THR A 524 23.62 -18.51 13.97
N PHE A 525 24.02 -17.46 13.26
CA PHE A 525 23.79 -17.31 11.82
C PHE A 525 24.94 -17.95 11.04
N LYS A 526 24.62 -18.93 10.17
CA LYS A 526 25.61 -19.62 9.36
C LYS A 526 26.33 -18.72 8.36
N MET A 527 25.65 -17.69 7.86
CA MET A 527 26.28 -16.67 7.01
C MET A 527 27.34 -15.87 7.77
N ILE A 528 27.15 -15.60 9.07
CA ILE A 528 28.11 -14.89 9.92
C ILE A 528 29.21 -15.85 10.36
N GLU A 529 28.88 -17.09 10.75
CA GLU A 529 29.86 -18.13 11.05
C GLU A 529 30.84 -18.36 9.89
N ASN A 530 30.32 -18.32 8.64
CA ASN A 530 31.15 -18.38 7.45
C ASN A 530 32.16 -17.22 7.38
N VAL A 531 31.73 -15.99 7.71
CA VAL A 531 32.61 -14.81 7.72
C VAL A 531 33.68 -14.96 8.79
N VAL A 532 33.30 -15.32 10.02
CA VAL A 532 34.23 -15.47 11.15
C VAL A 532 35.30 -16.56 10.88
N ASN A 533 34.90 -17.70 10.33
CA ASN A 533 35.77 -18.83 10.13
C ASN A 533 36.71 -18.70 8.93
N ASN A 534 36.22 -18.12 7.83
CA ASN A 534 36.98 -18.06 6.57
C ASN A 534 37.73 -16.75 6.38
N TYR A 535 37.34 -15.67 7.07
CA TYR A 535 37.94 -14.34 6.92
C TYR A 535 38.32 -13.74 8.28
N PRO A 536 39.20 -14.42 9.10
CA PRO A 536 39.47 -14.02 10.48
C PRO A 536 40.29 -12.74 10.64
N THR A 537 40.86 -12.18 9.57
CA THR A 537 41.79 -11.05 9.65
C THR A 537 41.40 -9.88 8.78
N VAL A 538 40.86 -10.11 7.58
CA VAL A 538 40.61 -9.11 6.57
C VAL A 538 39.35 -9.46 5.77
N PHE A 539 38.62 -8.44 5.34
CA PHE A 539 37.47 -8.59 4.48
C PHE A 539 37.41 -7.42 3.48
N LEU A 540 37.92 -7.65 2.28
CA LEU A 540 38.05 -6.68 1.22
C LEU A 540 37.15 -7.07 0.02
N HIS A 541 37.30 -6.41 -1.11
CA HIS A 541 36.56 -6.75 -2.32
C HIS A 541 36.82 -8.19 -2.81
N THR A 542 38.04 -8.70 -2.64
CA THR A 542 38.39 -10.08 -3.01
C THR A 542 37.60 -11.11 -2.19
N GLU A 543 37.42 -10.87 -0.89
CA GLU A 543 36.64 -11.71 0.00
C GLU A 543 35.15 -11.60 -0.30
N VAL A 544 34.65 -10.40 -0.64
CA VAL A 544 33.27 -10.18 -1.09
C VAL A 544 32.97 -11.02 -2.33
N LEU A 545 33.83 -10.96 -3.36
CA LEU A 545 33.63 -11.69 -4.60
C LEU A 545 33.79 -13.22 -4.41
N ALA A 546 34.75 -13.65 -3.59
CA ALA A 546 34.90 -15.07 -3.25
C ALA A 546 33.67 -15.61 -2.52
N ARG A 547 33.14 -14.83 -1.59
CA ARG A 547 31.92 -15.18 -0.86
C ARG A 547 30.69 -15.16 -1.76
N ALA A 548 30.58 -14.22 -2.69
CA ALA A 548 29.50 -14.19 -3.68
C ALA A 548 29.43 -15.47 -4.52
N LYS A 549 30.58 -16.02 -4.94
CA LYS A 549 30.69 -17.31 -5.63
C LYS A 549 30.18 -18.48 -4.75
N LEU A 550 30.51 -18.46 -3.46
CA LEU A 550 29.99 -19.46 -2.53
C LEU A 550 28.46 -19.37 -2.40
N LEU A 551 27.94 -18.15 -2.21
CA LEU A 551 26.50 -17.91 -2.07
C LEU A 551 25.72 -18.24 -3.35
N ALA A 552 26.33 -18.04 -4.53
CA ALA A 552 25.74 -18.43 -5.82
C ALA A 552 25.47 -19.94 -5.92
N LYS A 553 26.37 -20.79 -5.38
CA LYS A 553 26.16 -22.23 -5.32
C LYS A 553 24.95 -22.61 -4.45
N TYR A 554 24.76 -21.91 -3.32
CA TYR A 554 23.55 -22.08 -2.51
C TYR A 554 22.30 -21.59 -3.24
N ALA A 555 22.38 -20.48 -3.94
CA ALA A 555 21.27 -19.95 -4.73
C ALA A 555 20.82 -20.93 -5.82
N VAL A 556 21.75 -21.57 -6.55
CA VAL A 556 21.43 -22.60 -7.54
C VAL A 556 20.72 -23.80 -6.89
N LYS A 557 21.13 -24.24 -5.70
CA LYS A 557 20.47 -25.33 -4.97
C LYS A 557 19.05 -24.98 -4.55
N ILE A 558 18.83 -23.76 -4.06
CA ILE A 558 17.53 -23.29 -3.56
C ILE A 558 16.54 -23.11 -4.72
N TRP A 559 16.99 -22.44 -5.76
CA TRP A 559 16.15 -22.06 -6.91
C TRP A 559 16.52 -22.84 -8.17
N CYS A 560 16.87 -24.14 -8.06
CA CYS A 560 17.24 -25.02 -9.17
C CYS A 560 16.17 -25.07 -10.27
N CYS A 561 16.60 -25.36 -11.49
CA CYS A 561 15.69 -25.57 -12.64
C CYS A 561 14.78 -26.80 -12.50
N SER A 562 15.16 -27.77 -11.68
CA SER A 562 14.46 -29.05 -11.48
C SER A 562 13.19 -28.94 -10.61
#